data_c56088a9607edae140c5ef33e635f1d7
#
_entry.id   c56088a9607edae140c5ef33e635f1d7
#
_cell.length_a   1.000
_cell.length_b   1.000
_cell.length_c   1.000
_cell.angle_alpha   90.00
_cell.angle_beta   90.00
_cell.angle_gamma   90.00
#
_symmetry.space_group_name_H-M   'P 1'
#
loop_
_entity.id
_entity.type
_entity.pdbx_description
1 polymer ?
#
loop_
_entity_poly.entity_id
_entity_poly.type
_entity_poly.pdbx_seq_one_letter_code
_entity_poly.pdbx_strand_id
1 'polypeptide(L)'
;MAYAITHFWPGATQEQDEREIRALHPADGSLPLGQLFHAAGTTEGGIFIMAVHESQESWETFRDQVVIPMSAQVVDGFPAPPVERDVELFHVFPDHILGD
;
A
#
# COMPACT_ATOMS: atom_id res chain seq x y z
N MET A 1 -12.40 -12.38 -3.93
CA MET A 1 -12.92 -11.00 -3.89
C MET A 1 -11.76 -10.03 -3.75
N ALA A 2 -11.81 -8.93 -4.50
CA ALA A 2 -10.78 -7.91 -4.36
C ALA A 2 -10.81 -7.30 -2.96
N TYR A 3 -9.67 -6.87 -2.49
CA TYR A 3 -9.48 -6.44 -1.12
C TYR A 3 -8.69 -5.14 -1.10
N ALA A 4 -9.19 -4.13 -0.43
CA ALA A 4 -8.50 -2.85 -0.33
C ALA A 4 -7.94 -2.65 1.07
N ILE A 5 -6.80 -1.98 1.12
CA ILE A 5 -6.17 -1.59 2.37
C ILE A 5 -5.91 -0.10 2.30
N THR A 6 -6.30 0.62 3.35
CA THR A 6 -5.94 2.02 3.49
C THR A 6 -5.06 2.20 4.71
N HIS A 7 -4.10 3.10 4.59
CA HIS A 7 -3.22 3.49 5.69
C HIS A 7 -3.19 5.00 5.79
N PHE A 8 -3.46 5.53 6.96
CA PHE A 8 -3.13 6.91 7.27
C PHE A 8 -1.88 6.90 8.15
N TRP A 9 -0.84 7.60 7.69
CA TRP A 9 0.45 7.67 8.38
C TRP A 9 0.61 9.05 9.01
N PRO A 10 0.34 9.19 10.34
CA PRO A 10 0.44 10.48 11.02
C PRO A 10 1.86 11.03 10.95
N GLY A 11 1.97 12.32 10.64
CA GLY A 11 3.25 13.02 10.60
C GLY A 11 4.15 12.67 9.43
N ALA A 12 3.73 11.76 8.55
CA ALA A 12 4.54 11.32 7.41
C ALA A 12 4.57 12.38 6.31
N THR A 13 5.64 12.35 5.51
CA THR A 13 5.85 13.26 4.39
C THR A 13 5.94 12.49 3.08
N GLN A 14 5.76 13.19 1.97
CA GLN A 14 5.92 12.58 0.64
C GLN A 14 7.30 11.96 0.47
N GLU A 15 8.33 12.61 0.98
CA GLU A 15 9.70 12.09 0.89
C GLU A 15 9.85 10.76 1.61
N GLN A 16 9.22 10.61 2.78
CA GLN A 16 9.23 9.36 3.51
C GLN A 16 8.47 8.28 2.75
N ASP A 17 7.33 8.62 2.16
CA ASP A 17 6.57 7.67 1.33
C ASP A 17 7.40 7.20 0.14
N GLU A 18 8.13 8.09 -0.51
CA GLU A 18 8.98 7.72 -1.64
C GLU A 18 10.08 6.74 -1.24
N ARG A 19 10.65 6.90 -0.05
CA ARG A 19 11.63 5.93 0.48
C ARG A 19 11.00 4.56 0.70
N GLU A 20 9.80 4.53 1.27
CA GLU A 20 9.08 3.28 1.49
C GLU A 20 8.73 2.59 0.17
N ILE A 21 8.24 3.33 -0.80
CA ILE A 21 7.88 2.78 -2.11
C ILE A 21 9.11 2.18 -2.82
N ARG A 22 10.26 2.83 -2.74
CA ARG A 22 11.49 2.28 -3.34
C ARG A 22 11.89 0.96 -2.71
N ALA A 23 11.57 0.76 -1.44
CA ALA A 23 11.87 -0.48 -0.73
C ALA A 23 10.85 -1.58 -1.00
N LEU A 24 9.59 -1.22 -1.20
CA LEU A 24 8.47 -2.18 -1.24
C LEU A 24 8.00 -2.55 -2.63
N HIS A 25 8.21 -1.69 -3.62
CA HIS A 25 7.75 -1.91 -4.99
C HIS A 25 8.92 -2.29 -5.91
N PRO A 26 8.64 -3.06 -7.00
CA PRO A 26 9.68 -3.36 -7.97
C PRO A 26 10.28 -2.10 -8.58
N ALA A 27 11.59 -2.16 -8.84
CA ALA A 27 12.33 -0.99 -9.34
C ALA A 27 11.93 -0.57 -10.75
N ASP A 28 11.29 -1.46 -11.51
CA ASP A 28 10.86 -1.18 -12.88
C ASP A 28 9.53 -0.42 -12.97
N GLY A 29 8.95 -0.07 -11.82
CA GLY A 29 7.68 0.67 -11.76
C GLY A 29 6.44 -0.19 -11.87
N SER A 30 6.60 -1.51 -11.95
CA SER A 30 5.45 -2.41 -11.93
C SER A 30 4.91 -2.55 -10.50
N LEU A 31 3.70 -3.10 -10.39
CA LEU A 31 3.10 -3.39 -9.09
C LEU A 31 3.64 -4.69 -8.51
N PRO A 32 3.69 -4.82 -7.18
CA PRO A 32 3.97 -6.11 -6.56
C PRO A 32 2.96 -7.17 -6.99
N LEU A 33 3.38 -8.43 -6.92
CA LEU A 33 2.51 -9.55 -7.28
C LEU A 33 1.20 -9.50 -6.49
N GLY A 34 0.09 -9.56 -7.21
CA GLY A 34 -1.25 -9.56 -6.62
C GLY A 34 -1.80 -8.18 -6.31
N GLN A 35 -1.01 -7.13 -6.38
CA GLN A 35 -1.50 -5.77 -6.21
C GLN A 35 -2.05 -5.26 -7.55
N LEU A 36 -3.25 -4.70 -7.53
CA LEU A 36 -3.95 -4.25 -8.74
C LEU A 36 -3.94 -2.73 -8.90
N PHE A 37 -3.76 -2.01 -7.79
CA PHE A 37 -3.81 -0.55 -7.79
C PHE A 37 -3.11 -0.04 -6.53
N HIS A 38 -2.45 1.10 -6.65
CA HIS A 38 -1.81 1.77 -5.52
C HIS A 38 -1.86 3.27 -5.77
N ALA A 39 -2.25 4.02 -4.75
CA ALA A 39 -2.23 5.48 -4.80
C ALA A 39 -1.85 6.02 -3.43
N ALA A 40 -1.13 7.12 -3.42
CA ALA A 40 -0.74 7.80 -2.19
C ALA A 40 -0.84 9.30 -2.39
N GLY A 41 -1.16 10.01 -1.32
CA GLY A 41 -1.25 11.46 -1.36
C GLY A 41 -1.11 12.09 0.00
N THR A 42 -0.90 13.40 0.00
CA THR A 42 -0.84 14.18 1.22
C THR A 42 -2.24 14.54 1.67
N THR A 43 -2.46 14.51 2.97
CA THR A 43 -3.72 14.94 3.57
C THR A 43 -3.40 15.66 4.89
N GLU A 44 -4.39 16.27 5.50
CA GLU A 44 -4.16 16.94 6.77
C GLU A 44 -3.59 15.98 7.79
N GLY A 45 -2.44 16.32 8.35
CA GLY A 45 -1.79 15.55 9.39
C GLY A 45 -0.87 14.42 8.93
N GLY A 46 -0.74 14.18 7.63
CA GLY A 46 0.16 13.12 7.17
C GLY A 46 -0.07 12.65 5.75
N ILE A 47 0.16 11.38 5.52
CA ILE A 47 0.05 10.72 4.21
C ILE A 47 -1.09 9.70 4.26
N PHE A 48 -1.88 9.65 3.20
CA PHE A 48 -2.91 8.64 3.03
C PHE A 48 -2.55 7.75 1.84
N ILE A 49 -2.58 6.43 2.06
CA ILE A 49 -2.25 5.45 1.03
C ILE A 49 -3.42 4.50 0.86
N MET A 50 -3.72 4.13 -0.37
CA MET A 50 -4.71 3.10 -0.65
C MET A 50 -4.15 2.12 -1.68
N ALA A 51 -4.42 0.84 -1.46
CA ALA A 51 -4.01 -0.22 -2.35
C ALA A 51 -5.15 -1.21 -2.53
N VAL A 52 -5.25 -1.78 -3.72
CA VAL A 52 -6.23 -2.84 -4.00
C VAL A 52 -5.44 -4.09 -4.39
N HIS A 53 -5.77 -5.21 -3.75
CA HIS A 53 -5.19 -6.51 -4.02
C HIS A 53 -6.24 -7.46 -4.60
N GLU A 54 -5.80 -8.51 -5.26
CA GLU A 54 -6.67 -9.56 -5.80
C GLU A 54 -7.55 -10.19 -4.73
N SER A 55 -7.01 -10.31 -3.49
CA SER A 55 -7.69 -10.97 -2.40
C SER A 55 -7.05 -10.56 -1.08
N GLN A 56 -7.71 -10.87 0.02
CA GLN A 56 -7.13 -10.70 1.35
C GLN A 56 -5.85 -11.52 1.51
N GLU A 57 -5.83 -12.74 1.02
CA GLU A 57 -4.66 -13.59 1.08
C GLU A 57 -3.47 -12.97 0.34
N SER A 58 -3.71 -12.39 -0.83
CA SER A 58 -2.67 -11.68 -1.59
C SER A 58 -2.07 -10.54 -0.78
N TRP A 59 -2.91 -9.72 -0.14
CA TRP A 59 -2.43 -8.65 0.73
C TRP A 59 -1.62 -9.20 1.90
N GLU A 60 -2.12 -10.21 2.58
CA GLU A 60 -1.43 -10.77 3.74
C GLU A 60 -0.07 -11.36 3.37
N THR A 61 0.02 -12.02 2.22
CA THR A 61 1.28 -12.54 1.72
C THR A 61 2.28 -11.41 1.45
N PHE A 62 1.84 -10.35 0.76
CA PHE A 62 2.67 -9.19 0.49
C PHE A 62 3.11 -8.50 1.79
N ARG A 63 2.19 -8.30 2.71
CA ARG A 63 2.49 -7.71 4.02
C ARG A 63 3.58 -8.50 4.75
N ASP A 64 3.40 -9.81 4.84
CA ASP A 64 4.27 -10.65 5.65
C ASP A 64 5.64 -10.89 5.01
N GLN A 65 5.68 -11.00 3.69
CA GLN A 65 6.93 -11.32 2.98
C GLN A 65 7.71 -10.10 2.53
N VAL A 66 7.04 -8.96 2.32
CA VAL A 66 7.67 -7.76 1.78
C VAL A 66 7.54 -6.56 2.71
N VAL A 67 6.31 -6.17 3.06
CA VAL A 67 6.08 -4.92 3.80
C VAL A 67 6.78 -4.93 5.16
N ILE A 68 6.49 -5.91 5.98
CA ILE A 68 7.05 -5.94 7.34
C ILE A 68 8.57 -6.04 7.32
N PRO A 69 9.20 -7.01 6.61
CA PRO A 69 10.67 -7.11 6.65
C PRO A 69 11.39 -5.96 5.94
N MET A 70 10.88 -5.46 4.82
CA MET A 70 11.57 -4.42 4.06
C MET A 70 11.37 -3.03 4.67
N SER A 71 10.17 -2.74 5.17
CA SER A 71 9.91 -1.45 5.82
C SER A 71 10.76 -1.27 7.08
N ALA A 72 11.03 -2.34 7.80
CA ALA A 72 11.90 -2.31 8.98
C ALA A 72 13.33 -1.88 8.66
N GLN A 73 13.75 -1.97 7.40
CA GLN A 73 15.10 -1.58 6.96
C GLN A 73 15.17 -0.18 6.37
N VAL A 74 14.04 0.50 6.21
CA VAL A 74 14.02 1.85 5.63
C VAL A 74 14.56 2.86 6.65
N VAL A 75 15.60 3.61 6.25
CA VAL A 75 16.15 4.68 7.08
C VAL A 75 15.32 5.94 6.87
N ASP A 76 14.93 6.58 7.97
CA ASP A 76 14.10 7.78 7.95
C ASP A 76 12.75 7.55 7.22
N GLY A 77 12.15 6.40 7.47
CA GLY A 77 10.82 6.08 7.00
C GLY A 77 9.73 6.76 7.84
N PHE A 78 8.54 6.20 7.80
CA PHE A 78 7.39 6.80 8.49
C PHE A 78 7.62 6.92 10.00
N PRO A 79 7.26 8.08 10.60
CA PRO A 79 7.64 8.38 11.99
C PRO A 79 6.75 7.72 13.04
N ALA A 80 5.58 7.19 12.67
CA ALA A 80 4.60 6.66 13.62
C ALA A 80 3.85 5.49 12.99
N PRO A 81 3.22 4.62 13.80
CA PRO A 81 2.39 3.54 13.26
C PRO A 81 1.19 4.09 12.48
N PRO A 82 0.72 3.36 11.47
CA PRO A 82 -0.40 3.82 10.66
C PRO A 82 -1.73 3.53 11.33
N VAL A 83 -2.77 4.24 10.89
CA VAL A 83 -4.15 3.83 11.10
C VAL A 83 -4.55 3.01 9.88
N GLU A 84 -4.72 1.71 10.07
CA GLU A 84 -5.00 0.79 8.98
C GLU A 84 -6.48 0.43 8.94
N ARG A 85 -7.04 0.39 7.73
CA ARG A 85 -8.38 -0.11 7.51
C ARG A 85 -8.39 -1.03 6.30
N ASP A 86 -8.99 -2.18 6.48
CA ASP A 86 -9.10 -3.21 5.46
C ASP A 86 -10.56 -3.29 5.01
N VAL A 87 -10.77 -3.43 3.70
CA VAL A 87 -12.11 -3.42 3.12
C VAL A 87 -12.24 -4.56 2.11
N GLU A 88 -13.24 -5.41 2.29
CA GLU A 88 -13.59 -6.38 1.28
C GLU A 88 -14.48 -5.68 0.25
N LEU A 89 -14.03 -5.62 -1.00
CA LEU A 89 -14.70 -4.82 -2.02
C LEU A 89 -15.82 -5.60 -2.68
N PHE A 90 -16.98 -4.97 -2.85
CA PHE A 90 -18.08 -5.56 -3.61
C PHE A 90 -18.38 -4.83 -4.93
N HIS A 91 -17.86 -3.61 -5.09
CA HIS A 91 -17.91 -2.89 -6.37
C HIS A 91 -16.56 -2.27 -6.66
N VAL A 92 -16.06 -2.45 -7.88
CA VAL A 92 -14.84 -1.77 -8.36
C VAL A 92 -15.14 -1.25 -9.77
N PHE A 93 -14.95 0.04 -9.97
CA PHE A 93 -15.12 0.69 -11.26
C PHE A 93 -13.85 1.48 -11.59
N PRO A 94 -13.32 1.38 -12.80
CA PRO A 94 -13.75 0.46 -13.86
C PRO A 94 -13.34 -0.98 -13.55
N ASP A 95 -14.14 -1.93 -13.96
CA ASP A 95 -13.96 -3.33 -13.61
C ASP A 95 -12.70 -3.97 -14.21
N HIS A 96 -12.13 -3.38 -15.27
CA HIS A 96 -10.89 -3.89 -15.86
C HIS A 96 -9.70 -3.83 -14.90
N ILE A 97 -9.78 -3.05 -13.82
CA ILE A 97 -8.72 -3.02 -12.79
C ILE A 97 -8.53 -4.41 -12.17
N LEU A 98 -9.60 -5.18 -12.08
CA LEU A 98 -9.56 -6.51 -11.47
C LEU A 98 -8.93 -7.56 -12.40
N GLY A 99 -8.59 -7.19 -13.63
CA GLY A 99 -8.09 -8.10 -14.64
C GLY A 99 -9.23 -8.88 -15.28
N ASP A 100 -9.03 -9.37 -16.47
CA ASP A 100 -10.05 -10.12 -17.21
C ASP A 100 -9.75 -11.59 -17.25
#